data_a7c1fe970edc399b83becadc95a1dc70
#
_entry.id   a7c1fe970edc399b83becadc95a1dc70
#
_cell.length_a   1.000
_cell.length_b   1.000
_cell.length_c   1.000
_cell.angle_alpha   90.00
_cell.angle_beta   90.00
_cell.angle_gamma   90.00
#
_symmetry.space_group_name_H-M   'P 1'
#
loop_
_entity.id
_entity.type
_entity.pdbx_description
1 polymer ?
#
loop_
_entity_poly.entity_id
_entity_poly.type
_entity_poly.pdbx_seq_one_letter_code
_entity_poly.pdbx_strand_id
1 'polypeptide(L)'
;KKNLKDIDNYIKDISIQYYVLNGYGLEISKASITLLNGEYIRKEKEDLNKLYVHKDVTKEVKALQNKIPQTLKYFQSILRIKGTEPKIDIGWHCKHPNTCFGYDYCWTQQRNIPEYSVFSIFPLTKKSKALEFYQKGIINIKDIPKSEKLTHAQKKQVDLAKTNKVVIDKGLIKAFLQSFNYPYYYFDFETFQQALPQFIGIKPFQQIPFQYSLHIRQNSSKLEHKEFLAQPDYDPRE
;
A
#
# COMPACT_ATOMS: atom_id res chain seq x y z
N LYS A 1 10.76 -8.27 -3.88
CA LYS A 1 9.58 -8.47 -3.01
C LYS A 1 9.33 -9.95 -2.82
N LYS A 2 9.04 -10.37 -1.59
CA LYS A 2 8.79 -11.78 -1.20
C LYS A 2 7.53 -12.40 -1.83
N ASN A 3 6.58 -11.60 -2.33
CA ASN A 3 5.31 -12.05 -2.90
C ASN A 3 5.01 -11.30 -4.19
N LEU A 4 4.83 -12.05 -5.28
CA LEU A 4 4.35 -11.57 -6.56
C LEU A 4 2.82 -11.40 -6.54
N LYS A 5 2.27 -10.70 -5.55
CA LYS A 5 0.82 -10.41 -5.53
C LYS A 5 0.33 -9.70 -6.78
N ASP A 6 1.24 -9.02 -7.49
CA ASP A 6 0.95 -8.24 -8.69
C ASP A 6 1.72 -8.73 -9.93
N ILE A 7 2.01 -10.04 -10.00
CA ILE A 7 2.76 -10.60 -11.14
C ILE A 7 2.10 -10.25 -12.48
N ASP A 8 0.77 -10.17 -12.52
CA ASP A 8 0.01 -9.84 -13.72
C ASP A 8 0.36 -8.45 -14.28
N ASN A 9 0.68 -7.50 -13.39
CA ASN A 9 1.08 -6.16 -13.82
C ASN A 9 2.49 -6.16 -14.43
N TYR A 10 3.42 -6.93 -13.86
CA TYR A 10 4.75 -7.11 -14.43
C TYR A 10 4.69 -7.84 -15.77
N ILE A 11 3.83 -8.87 -15.89
CA ILE A 11 3.62 -9.57 -17.17
C ILE A 11 3.07 -8.62 -18.23
N LYS A 12 2.12 -7.74 -17.90
CA LYS A 12 1.61 -6.72 -18.83
C LYS A 12 2.70 -5.76 -19.27
N ASP A 13 3.50 -5.27 -18.34
CA ASP A 13 4.61 -4.36 -18.63
C ASP A 13 5.63 -5.00 -19.57
N ILE A 14 6.10 -6.20 -19.23
CA ILE A 14 7.02 -6.98 -20.10
C ILE A 14 6.39 -7.29 -21.47
N SER A 15 5.06 -7.53 -21.50
CA SER A 15 4.37 -7.79 -22.76
C SER A 15 4.39 -6.59 -23.70
N ILE A 16 4.31 -5.38 -23.18
CA ILE A 16 4.44 -4.15 -23.98
C ILE A 16 5.89 -4.00 -24.47
N GLN A 17 6.87 -4.22 -23.61
CA GLN A 17 8.29 -4.18 -23.99
C GLN A 17 8.60 -5.23 -25.08
N TYR A 18 8.11 -6.47 -24.91
CA TYR A 18 8.23 -7.53 -25.90
C TYR A 18 7.61 -7.13 -27.25
N TYR A 19 6.40 -6.54 -27.22
CA TYR A 19 5.71 -6.07 -28.43
C TYR A 19 6.53 -5.01 -29.18
N VAL A 20 7.08 -4.03 -28.48
CA VAL A 20 7.88 -2.96 -29.06
C VAL A 20 9.18 -3.51 -29.66
N LEU A 21 9.91 -4.33 -28.90
CA LEU A 21 11.20 -4.90 -29.36
C LEU A 21 11.01 -5.83 -30.53
N ASN A 22 10.00 -6.69 -30.52
CA ASN A 22 9.68 -7.59 -31.62
C ASN A 22 9.23 -6.80 -32.87
N GLY A 23 8.45 -5.72 -32.68
CA GLY A 23 8.06 -4.82 -33.78
C GLY A 23 9.22 -4.05 -34.39
N TYR A 24 10.31 -3.87 -33.65
CA TYR A 24 11.57 -3.29 -34.12
C TYR A 24 12.46 -4.31 -34.85
N GLY A 25 12.03 -5.56 -34.92
CA GLY A 25 12.74 -6.62 -35.66
C GLY A 25 13.67 -7.47 -34.79
N LEU A 26 13.62 -7.34 -33.44
CA LEU A 26 14.42 -8.18 -32.55
C LEU A 26 13.70 -9.53 -32.33
N GLU A 27 14.39 -10.62 -32.55
CA GLU A 27 13.90 -11.95 -32.21
C GLU A 27 14.12 -12.23 -30.71
N ILE A 28 13.05 -12.33 -29.94
CA ILE A 28 13.11 -12.54 -28.50
C ILE A 28 12.80 -14.00 -28.20
N SER A 29 13.81 -14.74 -27.77
CA SER A 29 13.69 -16.14 -27.39
C SER A 29 13.01 -16.31 -26.00
N LYS A 30 13.31 -15.43 -25.05
CA LYS A 30 12.90 -15.57 -23.65
C LYS A 30 12.58 -14.23 -23.00
N ALA A 31 11.49 -14.21 -22.22
CA ALA A 31 11.11 -13.10 -21.34
C ALA A 31 11.09 -13.60 -19.88
N SER A 32 11.79 -12.90 -18.98
CA SER A 32 11.92 -13.32 -17.60
C SER A 32 11.77 -12.15 -16.62
N ILE A 33 11.21 -12.44 -15.45
CA ILE A 33 11.21 -11.53 -14.31
C ILE A 33 12.32 -11.94 -13.35
N THR A 34 13.24 -11.03 -13.04
CA THR A 34 14.26 -11.24 -12.04
C THR A 34 13.80 -10.69 -10.69
N LEU A 35 13.84 -11.53 -9.68
CA LEU A 35 13.40 -11.23 -8.33
C LEU A 35 14.53 -11.48 -7.34
N LEU A 36 14.50 -10.76 -6.23
CA LEU A 36 15.32 -11.09 -5.07
C LEU A 36 14.74 -12.31 -4.35
N ASN A 37 15.60 -13.26 -4.05
CA ASN A 37 15.24 -14.43 -3.26
C ASN A 37 15.10 -14.04 -1.79
N GLY A 38 13.88 -13.95 -1.30
CA GLY A 38 13.59 -13.61 0.10
C GLY A 38 14.09 -14.63 1.12
N GLU A 39 14.49 -15.83 0.70
CA GLU A 39 15.06 -16.85 1.56
C GLU A 39 16.61 -16.89 1.51
N TYR A 40 17.21 -16.04 0.67
CA TYR A 40 18.65 -15.90 0.65
C TYR A 40 19.16 -15.37 1.99
N ILE A 41 20.22 -15.99 2.52
CA ILE A 41 20.94 -15.52 3.71
C ILE A 41 22.37 -15.19 3.27
N ARG A 42 22.79 -13.95 3.50
CA ARG A 42 24.16 -13.52 3.17
C ARG A 42 25.17 -14.31 3.99
N LYS A 43 26.16 -14.81 3.29
CA LYS A 43 27.39 -15.40 3.84
C LYS A 43 28.56 -14.45 3.63
N GLU A 44 29.76 -14.81 4.10
CA GLU A 44 30.97 -14.00 3.88
C GLU A 44 31.16 -13.63 2.41
N LYS A 45 31.06 -14.62 1.53
CA LYS A 45 31.09 -14.40 0.08
C LYS A 45 29.65 -14.32 -0.45
N GLU A 46 29.35 -13.23 -1.15
CA GLU A 46 28.08 -13.02 -1.80
C GLU A 46 27.87 -14.00 -2.96
N ASP A 47 26.72 -14.65 -3.02
CA ASP A 47 26.35 -15.60 -4.07
C ASP A 47 25.16 -15.03 -4.85
N LEU A 48 25.44 -14.34 -5.96
CA LEU A 48 24.44 -13.72 -6.83
C LEU A 48 23.50 -14.75 -7.43
N ASN A 49 23.95 -15.97 -7.68
CA ASN A 49 23.11 -17.02 -8.25
C ASN A 49 22.04 -17.51 -7.27
N LYS A 50 22.28 -17.35 -5.97
CA LYS A 50 21.27 -17.66 -4.92
C LYS A 50 20.48 -16.43 -4.49
N LEU A 51 21.04 -15.24 -4.66
CA LEU A 51 20.39 -13.98 -4.33
C LEU A 51 19.24 -13.66 -5.28
N TYR A 52 19.36 -14.03 -6.56
CA TYR A 52 18.34 -13.78 -7.58
C TYR A 52 17.62 -15.06 -8.02
N VAL A 53 16.33 -14.90 -8.27
CA VAL A 53 15.47 -15.91 -8.90
C VAL A 53 14.93 -15.36 -10.20
N HIS A 54 15.10 -16.13 -11.29
CA HIS A 54 14.59 -15.77 -12.62
C HIS A 54 13.32 -16.57 -12.90
N LYS A 55 12.20 -15.89 -13.01
CA LYS A 55 10.93 -16.50 -13.38
C LYS A 55 10.69 -16.31 -14.87
N ASP A 56 10.66 -17.39 -15.64
CA ASP A 56 10.27 -17.37 -17.05
C ASP A 56 8.77 -17.07 -17.17
N VAL A 57 8.45 -16.05 -17.96
CA VAL A 57 7.07 -15.60 -18.24
C VAL A 57 6.81 -15.50 -19.74
N THR A 58 7.63 -16.16 -20.54
CA THR A 58 7.58 -16.09 -22.01
C THR A 58 6.21 -16.51 -22.55
N LYS A 59 5.62 -17.56 -21.99
CA LYS A 59 4.31 -18.07 -22.41
C LYS A 59 3.20 -17.04 -22.15
N GLU A 60 3.17 -16.47 -20.96
CA GLU A 60 2.20 -15.47 -20.55
C GLU A 60 2.32 -14.18 -21.36
N VAL A 61 3.57 -13.74 -21.61
CA VAL A 61 3.89 -12.58 -22.43
C VAL A 61 3.44 -12.77 -23.88
N LYS A 62 3.74 -13.92 -24.49
CA LYS A 62 3.30 -14.25 -25.85
C LYS A 62 1.77 -14.32 -25.97
N ALA A 63 1.08 -14.84 -24.96
CA ALA A 63 -0.38 -14.91 -24.95
C ALA A 63 -1.08 -13.54 -24.95
N LEU A 64 -0.39 -12.47 -24.50
CA LEU A 64 -0.94 -11.12 -24.47
C LEU A 64 -0.68 -10.32 -25.76
N GLN A 65 0.19 -10.80 -26.68
CA GLN A 65 0.61 -10.00 -27.85
C GLN A 65 -0.54 -9.55 -28.74
N ASN A 66 -1.54 -10.41 -28.96
CA ASN A 66 -2.71 -10.06 -29.78
C ASN A 66 -3.62 -8.98 -29.17
N LYS A 67 -3.54 -8.76 -27.85
CA LYS A 67 -4.34 -7.76 -27.12
C LYS A 67 -3.70 -6.37 -27.13
N ILE A 68 -2.39 -6.28 -27.26
CA ILE A 68 -1.65 -5.00 -27.17
C ILE A 68 -2.06 -4.04 -28.29
N PRO A 69 -2.11 -4.43 -29.60
CA PRO A 69 -2.54 -3.51 -30.65
C PRO A 69 -3.93 -2.94 -30.43
N GLN A 70 -4.87 -3.75 -29.93
CA GLN A 70 -6.24 -3.32 -29.63
C GLN A 70 -6.25 -2.30 -28.47
N THR A 71 -5.47 -2.55 -27.42
CA THR A 71 -5.32 -1.63 -26.28
C THR A 71 -4.71 -0.30 -26.72
N LEU A 72 -3.67 -0.34 -27.56
CA LEU A 72 -3.05 0.87 -28.09
C LEU A 72 -4.04 1.70 -28.96
N LYS A 73 -4.80 1.05 -29.83
CA LYS A 73 -5.84 1.71 -30.62
C LYS A 73 -6.90 2.37 -29.73
N TYR A 74 -7.30 1.68 -28.65
CA TYR A 74 -8.24 2.22 -27.67
C TYR A 74 -7.67 3.47 -26.98
N PHE A 75 -6.43 3.43 -26.48
CA PHE A 75 -5.80 4.60 -25.87
C PHE A 75 -5.64 5.75 -26.85
N GLN A 76 -5.22 5.48 -28.07
CA GLN A 76 -5.13 6.49 -29.12
C GLN A 76 -6.50 7.13 -29.43
N SER A 77 -7.58 6.35 -29.41
CA SER A 77 -8.93 6.90 -29.61
C SER A 77 -9.31 7.87 -28.50
N ILE A 78 -8.98 7.55 -27.24
CA ILE A 78 -9.22 8.45 -26.10
C ILE A 78 -8.38 9.73 -26.22
N LEU A 79 -7.10 9.63 -26.53
CA LEU A 79 -6.21 10.79 -26.66
C LEU A 79 -6.59 11.73 -27.82
N ARG A 80 -7.29 11.24 -28.82
CA ARG A 80 -7.79 12.04 -29.96
C ARG A 80 -9.06 12.81 -29.67
N ILE A 81 -9.77 12.47 -28.58
CA ILE A 81 -10.97 13.19 -28.18
C ILE A 81 -10.54 14.58 -27.68
N LYS A 82 -11.00 15.64 -28.35
CA LYS A 82 -10.74 17.02 -27.97
C LYS A 82 -11.94 17.58 -27.22
N GLY A 83 -11.71 18.23 -26.09
CA GLY A 83 -12.72 19.03 -25.38
C GLY A 83 -13.73 18.27 -24.54
N THR A 84 -13.67 16.93 -24.51
CA THR A 84 -14.55 16.11 -23.65
C THR A 84 -13.73 15.05 -22.93
N GLU A 85 -14.04 14.85 -21.65
CA GLU A 85 -13.40 13.81 -20.84
C GLU A 85 -14.02 12.44 -21.12
N PRO A 86 -13.21 11.35 -21.00
CA PRO A 86 -13.76 10.00 -21.01
C PRO A 86 -14.79 9.82 -19.89
N LYS A 87 -15.96 9.28 -20.20
CA LYS A 87 -16.99 8.99 -19.18
C LYS A 87 -16.60 7.78 -18.35
N ILE A 88 -15.69 8.00 -17.41
CA ILE A 88 -15.22 6.97 -16.47
C ILE A 88 -15.68 7.37 -15.08
N ASP A 89 -16.46 6.50 -14.43
CA ASP A 89 -16.90 6.76 -13.08
C ASP A 89 -15.87 6.32 -12.03
N ILE A 90 -16.02 6.80 -10.80
CA ILE A 90 -15.15 6.41 -9.70
C ILE A 90 -15.39 4.96 -9.29
N GLY A 91 -14.31 4.30 -8.81
CA GLY A 91 -14.42 2.91 -8.45
C GLY A 91 -13.15 2.36 -7.80
N TRP A 92 -13.12 1.05 -7.62
CA TRP A 92 -11.99 0.35 -7.04
C TRP A 92 -10.68 0.60 -7.81
N HIS A 93 -10.74 0.74 -9.13
CA HIS A 93 -9.59 1.03 -10.00
C HIS A 93 -8.89 2.37 -9.68
N CYS A 94 -9.59 3.30 -9.01
CA CYS A 94 -8.99 4.58 -8.63
C CYS A 94 -7.89 4.48 -7.57
N LYS A 95 -7.85 3.36 -6.81
CA LYS A 95 -6.83 3.08 -5.79
C LYS A 95 -6.05 1.80 -6.03
N HIS A 96 -6.29 1.10 -7.14
CA HIS A 96 -5.67 -0.18 -7.44
C HIS A 96 -5.18 -0.27 -8.89
N PRO A 97 -3.94 -0.77 -9.12
CA PRO A 97 -2.96 -1.23 -8.11
C PRO A 97 -2.31 -0.09 -7.32
N ASN A 98 -2.36 1.12 -7.84
CA ASN A 98 -1.85 2.36 -7.22
C ASN A 98 -2.94 3.42 -7.30
N THR A 99 -2.84 4.45 -6.46
CA THR A 99 -3.74 5.60 -6.53
C THR A 99 -3.56 6.31 -7.88
N CYS A 100 -4.67 6.49 -8.59
CA CYS A 100 -4.71 7.19 -9.87
C CYS A 100 -4.33 8.67 -9.69
N PHE A 101 -3.56 9.23 -10.61
CA PHE A 101 -3.21 10.66 -10.60
C PHE A 101 -4.45 11.59 -10.68
N GLY A 102 -5.52 11.14 -11.34
CA GLY A 102 -6.79 11.86 -11.41
C GLY A 102 -7.72 11.64 -10.22
N TYR A 103 -7.24 10.99 -9.12
CA TYR A 103 -8.08 10.65 -7.98
C TYR A 103 -8.78 11.88 -7.39
N ASP A 104 -8.02 12.91 -7.04
CA ASP A 104 -8.54 14.12 -6.42
C ASP A 104 -9.52 14.85 -7.36
N TYR A 105 -9.15 14.98 -8.64
CA TYR A 105 -10.02 15.55 -9.65
C TYR A 105 -11.36 14.82 -9.74
N CYS A 106 -11.34 13.50 -9.90
CA CYS A 106 -12.56 12.70 -10.09
C CYS A 106 -13.43 12.60 -8.83
N TRP A 107 -12.81 12.52 -7.65
CA TRP A 107 -13.52 12.31 -6.40
C TRP A 107 -13.97 13.62 -5.75
N THR A 108 -13.04 14.57 -5.64
CA THR A 108 -13.27 15.82 -4.90
C THR A 108 -13.85 16.89 -5.81
N GLN A 109 -13.19 17.19 -6.95
CA GLN A 109 -13.60 18.33 -7.79
C GLN A 109 -14.84 18.02 -8.62
N GLN A 110 -14.92 16.84 -9.24
CA GLN A 110 -16.05 16.49 -10.12
C GLN A 110 -17.29 15.97 -9.37
N ARG A 111 -17.09 15.22 -8.28
CA ARG A 111 -18.18 14.52 -7.59
C ARG A 111 -18.45 15.02 -6.18
N ASN A 112 -17.63 15.95 -5.69
CA ASN A 112 -17.74 16.53 -4.34
C ASN A 112 -17.86 15.45 -3.24
N ILE A 113 -17.11 14.34 -3.38
CA ILE A 113 -17.09 13.29 -2.35
C ILE A 113 -16.41 13.85 -1.11
N PRO A 114 -17.10 13.98 0.03
CA PRO A 114 -16.49 14.48 1.26
C PRO A 114 -15.42 13.50 1.76
N GLU A 115 -14.41 14.01 2.44
CA GLU A 115 -13.40 13.19 3.11
C GLU A 115 -14.06 12.18 4.06
N TYR A 116 -15.04 12.65 4.86
CA TYR A 116 -15.82 11.78 5.74
C TYR A 116 -17.15 11.40 5.07
N SER A 117 -17.15 10.27 4.38
CA SER A 117 -18.25 9.77 3.55
C SER A 117 -18.47 8.26 3.76
N VAL A 118 -19.38 7.64 3.01
CA VAL A 118 -19.56 6.18 3.03
C VAL A 118 -18.27 5.42 2.75
N PHE A 119 -17.33 6.02 2.00
CA PHE A 119 -16.02 5.45 1.72
C PHE A 119 -15.08 5.44 2.93
N SER A 120 -15.35 6.22 3.97
CA SER A 120 -14.60 6.21 5.23
C SER A 120 -15.03 5.06 6.16
N ILE A 121 -16.27 4.58 6.00
CA ILE A 121 -16.82 3.47 6.80
C ILE A 121 -16.58 2.11 6.14
N PHE A 122 -16.66 2.05 4.80
CA PHE A 122 -16.54 0.81 4.05
C PHE A 122 -15.29 0.84 3.19
N PRO A 123 -14.45 -0.22 3.26
CA PRO A 123 -13.24 -0.27 2.45
C PRO A 123 -13.58 -0.31 0.96
N LEU A 124 -12.78 0.40 0.16
CA LEU A 124 -12.91 0.40 -1.29
C LEU A 124 -12.34 -0.91 -1.87
N THR A 125 -13.20 -1.84 -2.20
CA THR A 125 -12.90 -3.14 -2.82
C THR A 125 -13.66 -3.31 -4.13
N LYS A 126 -13.39 -4.37 -4.89
CA LYS A 126 -14.14 -4.67 -6.13
C LYS A 126 -15.65 -4.82 -5.90
N LYS A 127 -16.04 -5.28 -4.71
CA LYS A 127 -17.44 -5.43 -4.28
C LYS A 127 -17.67 -4.58 -3.03
N SER A 128 -17.35 -3.30 -3.13
CA SER A 128 -17.44 -2.39 -2.00
C SER A 128 -18.88 -1.94 -1.79
N LYS A 129 -19.34 -2.07 -0.55
CA LYS A 129 -20.62 -1.52 -0.13
C LYS A 129 -20.69 0.02 -0.29
N ALA A 130 -19.54 0.70 -0.15
CA ALA A 130 -19.46 2.12 -0.44
C ALA A 130 -19.80 2.46 -1.90
N LEU A 131 -19.36 1.63 -2.85
CA LEU A 131 -19.73 1.82 -4.26
C LEU A 131 -21.20 1.53 -4.52
N GLU A 132 -21.80 0.55 -3.84
CA GLU A 132 -23.24 0.28 -3.93
C GLU A 132 -24.05 1.48 -3.40
N PHE A 133 -23.62 2.09 -2.30
CA PHE A 133 -24.25 3.30 -1.77
C PHE A 133 -24.08 4.49 -2.72
N TYR A 134 -22.88 4.70 -3.22
CA TYR A 134 -22.59 5.75 -4.19
C TYR A 134 -23.48 5.64 -5.43
N GLN A 135 -23.64 4.44 -6.01
CA GLN A 135 -24.52 4.18 -7.16
C GLN A 135 -25.98 4.47 -6.86
N LYS A 136 -26.40 4.38 -5.59
CA LYS A 136 -27.74 4.76 -5.11
C LYS A 136 -27.83 6.24 -4.72
N GLY A 137 -26.80 7.04 -4.96
CA GLY A 137 -26.75 8.46 -4.59
C GLY A 137 -26.52 8.73 -3.10
N ILE A 138 -26.18 7.69 -2.31
CA ILE A 138 -25.90 7.80 -0.88
C ILE A 138 -24.39 8.03 -0.71
N ILE A 139 -24.01 9.27 -0.41
CA ILE A 139 -22.62 9.67 -0.24
C ILE A 139 -22.30 9.93 1.23
N ASN A 140 -23.18 10.66 1.92
CA ASN A 140 -22.95 11.00 3.32
C ASN A 140 -23.28 9.83 4.24
N ILE A 141 -22.48 9.66 5.29
CA ILE A 141 -22.67 8.62 6.31
C ILE A 141 -24.04 8.71 6.97
N LYS A 142 -24.52 9.94 7.24
CA LYS A 142 -25.83 10.19 7.86
C LYS A 142 -27.01 9.67 7.05
N ASP A 143 -26.85 9.51 5.73
CA ASP A 143 -27.93 9.11 4.81
C ASP A 143 -28.00 7.58 4.67
N ILE A 144 -27.11 6.82 5.32
CA ILE A 144 -27.16 5.35 5.34
C ILE A 144 -28.48 4.88 5.95
N PRO A 145 -29.23 3.99 5.26
CA PRO A 145 -30.53 3.52 5.73
C PRO A 145 -30.46 2.76 7.05
N LYS A 146 -31.46 2.92 7.91
CA LYS A 146 -31.57 2.18 9.20
C LYS A 146 -31.67 0.66 9.01
N SER A 147 -32.21 0.21 7.87
CA SER A 147 -32.34 -1.21 7.50
C SER A 147 -31.01 -1.87 7.15
N GLU A 148 -29.94 -1.08 7.01
CA GLU A 148 -28.64 -1.60 6.62
C GLU A 148 -27.98 -2.40 7.73
N LYS A 149 -27.44 -3.59 7.39
CA LYS A 149 -26.69 -4.43 8.32
C LYS A 149 -25.31 -3.83 8.55
N LEU A 150 -25.10 -3.24 9.71
CA LEU A 150 -23.85 -2.60 10.12
C LEU A 150 -23.24 -3.33 11.32
N THR A 151 -21.92 -3.35 11.39
CA THR A 151 -21.20 -3.74 12.60
C THR A 151 -21.49 -2.71 13.71
N HIS A 152 -21.22 -3.08 14.96
CA HIS A 152 -21.39 -2.17 16.10
C HIS A 152 -20.61 -0.85 15.92
N ALA A 153 -19.36 -0.94 15.46
CA ALA A 153 -18.51 0.22 15.20
C ALA A 153 -19.09 1.12 14.09
N GLN A 154 -19.52 0.52 12.97
CA GLN A 154 -20.14 1.26 11.87
C GLN A 154 -21.45 1.93 12.29
N LYS A 155 -22.29 1.22 13.05
CA LYS A 155 -23.54 1.79 13.58
C LYS A 155 -23.26 2.99 14.46
N LYS A 156 -22.28 2.90 15.37
CA LYS A 156 -21.86 4.03 16.22
C LYS A 156 -21.40 5.22 15.36
N GLN A 157 -20.62 5.00 14.29
CA GLN A 157 -20.19 6.07 13.38
C GLN A 157 -21.37 6.73 12.67
N VAL A 158 -22.34 5.94 12.19
CA VAL A 158 -23.56 6.46 11.53
C VAL A 158 -24.41 7.28 12.52
N ASP A 159 -24.61 6.79 13.74
CA ASP A 159 -25.41 7.48 14.74
C ASP A 159 -24.74 8.81 15.18
N LEU A 160 -23.42 8.82 15.29
CA LEU A 160 -22.64 10.04 15.58
C LEU A 160 -22.72 11.04 14.42
N ALA A 161 -22.60 10.58 13.18
CA ALA A 161 -22.74 11.44 12.01
C ALA A 161 -24.15 12.06 11.91
N LYS A 162 -25.19 11.31 12.27
CA LYS A 162 -26.59 11.81 12.29
C LYS A 162 -26.82 12.86 13.37
N THR A 163 -26.18 12.72 14.50
CA THR A 163 -26.39 13.61 15.65
C THR A 163 -25.39 14.74 15.75
N ASN A 164 -24.34 14.70 14.90
CA ASN A 164 -23.18 15.61 14.93
C ASN A 164 -22.55 15.73 16.35
N LYS A 165 -22.52 14.60 17.07
CA LYS A 165 -22.01 14.53 18.44
C LYS A 165 -20.61 13.95 18.50
N VAL A 166 -19.80 14.52 19.36
CA VAL A 166 -18.53 13.93 19.80
C VAL A 166 -18.79 13.12 21.06
N VAL A 167 -18.33 11.87 21.07
CA VAL A 167 -18.43 10.98 22.24
C VAL A 167 -17.03 10.74 22.78
N ILE A 168 -16.83 11.15 24.04
CA ILE A 168 -15.58 10.95 24.78
C ILE A 168 -15.93 10.11 26.01
N ASP A 169 -15.42 8.88 26.05
CA ASP A 169 -15.56 8.02 27.21
C ASP A 169 -14.47 8.34 28.25
N LYS A 170 -14.78 9.30 29.11
CA LYS A 170 -13.84 9.72 30.16
C LYS A 170 -13.51 8.59 31.15
N GLY A 171 -14.44 7.63 31.35
CA GLY A 171 -14.25 6.48 32.24
C GLY A 171 -13.19 5.54 31.68
N LEU A 172 -13.32 5.17 30.40
CA LEU A 172 -12.32 4.33 29.72
C LEU A 172 -10.95 5.01 29.63
N ILE A 173 -10.92 6.31 29.31
CA ILE A 173 -9.66 7.08 29.28
C ILE A 173 -9.00 7.07 30.65
N LYS A 174 -9.76 7.32 31.71
CA LYS A 174 -9.24 7.30 33.09
C LYS A 174 -8.71 5.92 33.49
N ALA A 175 -9.46 4.86 33.20
CA ALA A 175 -9.05 3.49 33.47
C ALA A 175 -7.77 3.13 32.70
N PHE A 176 -7.68 3.51 31.43
CA PHE A 176 -6.47 3.33 30.61
C PHE A 176 -5.27 4.06 31.22
N LEU A 177 -5.40 5.34 31.56
CA LEU A 177 -4.32 6.11 32.17
C LEU A 177 -3.89 5.56 33.54
N GLN A 178 -4.83 5.06 34.32
CA GLN A 178 -4.56 4.43 35.62
C GLN A 178 -3.90 3.04 35.51
N SER A 179 -3.93 2.41 34.35
CA SER A 179 -3.24 1.13 34.14
C SER A 179 -1.71 1.28 34.02
N PHE A 180 -1.22 2.50 33.83
CA PHE A 180 0.22 2.76 33.76
C PHE A 180 0.79 3.00 35.14
N ASN A 181 1.89 2.33 35.44
CA ASN A 181 2.66 2.50 36.68
C ASN A 181 4.09 2.87 36.36
N TYR A 182 4.72 3.68 37.19
CA TYR A 182 6.14 3.97 37.07
C TYR A 182 7.00 2.69 37.28
N PRO A 183 8.15 2.61 36.58
CA PRO A 183 8.70 3.56 35.63
C PRO A 183 8.01 3.52 34.27
N TYR A 184 7.86 4.68 33.62
CA TYR A 184 7.39 4.77 32.24
C TYR A 184 8.56 4.75 31.28
N TYR A 185 8.45 3.93 30.23
CA TYR A 185 9.46 3.81 29.17
C TYR A 185 8.86 4.40 27.88
N TYR A 186 9.49 5.47 27.39
CA TYR A 186 9.19 6.05 26.09
C TYR A 186 10.33 5.62 25.16
N PHE A 187 10.04 4.60 24.35
CA PHE A 187 11.03 3.97 23.51
C PHE A 187 10.70 4.22 22.04
N ASP A 188 11.66 4.75 21.31
CA ASP A 188 11.63 4.94 19.87
C ASP A 188 12.89 4.35 19.24
N PHE A 189 12.78 3.78 18.04
CA PHE A 189 13.92 3.20 17.34
C PHE A 189 13.75 3.31 15.83
N GLU A 190 14.89 3.46 15.13
CA GLU A 190 14.96 3.51 13.69
C GLU A 190 15.54 2.23 13.12
N THR A 191 15.02 1.82 11.99
CA THR A 191 15.47 0.64 11.27
C THR A 191 15.79 0.96 9.82
N PHE A 192 16.77 0.27 9.26
CA PHE A 192 16.94 0.23 7.82
C PHE A 192 16.64 -1.18 7.28
N GLN A 193 16.30 -1.24 6.00
CA GLN A 193 16.12 -2.48 5.26
C GLN A 193 16.66 -2.30 3.84
N GLN A 194 17.56 -3.15 3.44
CA GLN A 194 18.19 -3.08 2.13
C GLN A 194 17.76 -4.26 1.25
N ALA A 195 17.66 -4.00 -0.06
CA ALA A 195 17.41 -5.04 -1.05
C ALA A 195 18.56 -6.06 -1.09
N LEU A 196 19.79 -5.54 -1.08
CA LEU A 196 21.02 -6.35 -0.98
C LEU A 196 21.45 -6.41 0.48
N PRO A 197 21.50 -7.60 1.10
CA PRO A 197 21.91 -7.73 2.49
C PRO A 197 23.33 -7.22 2.69
N GLN A 198 23.54 -6.29 3.61
CA GLN A 198 24.86 -5.71 3.89
C GLN A 198 25.69 -6.59 4.82
N PHE A 199 25.06 -7.22 5.81
CA PHE A 199 25.74 -7.98 6.85
C PHE A 199 25.53 -9.49 6.72
N ILE A 200 26.45 -10.29 7.25
CA ILE A 200 26.35 -11.75 7.27
C ILE A 200 25.12 -12.18 8.09
N GLY A 201 24.45 -13.23 7.64
CA GLY A 201 23.31 -13.81 8.35
C GLY A 201 21.97 -13.08 8.13
N ILE A 202 21.93 -11.99 7.36
CA ILE A 202 20.67 -11.27 7.07
C ILE A 202 20.11 -11.63 5.71
N LYS A 203 18.80 -11.40 5.56
CA LYS A 203 18.03 -11.63 4.33
C LYS A 203 17.75 -10.32 3.61
N PRO A 204 17.43 -10.34 2.29
CA PRO A 204 16.90 -9.19 1.58
C PRO A 204 15.69 -8.59 2.29
N PHE A 205 15.67 -7.26 2.42
CA PHE A 205 14.63 -6.49 3.09
C PHE A 205 14.39 -6.88 4.58
N GLN A 206 15.34 -7.50 5.24
CA GLN A 206 15.30 -7.69 6.68
C GLN A 206 15.52 -6.35 7.38
N GLN A 207 14.62 -5.99 8.29
CA GLN A 207 14.75 -4.79 9.11
C GLN A 207 15.86 -5.00 10.16
N ILE A 208 16.73 -4.02 10.29
CA ILE A 208 17.82 -4.00 11.25
C ILE A 208 17.73 -2.67 12.01
N PRO A 209 17.53 -2.70 13.33
CA PRO A 209 17.58 -1.49 14.14
C PRO A 209 19.01 -0.94 14.16
N PHE A 210 19.17 0.38 13.94
CA PHE A 210 20.49 1.03 13.98
C PHE A 210 20.54 2.22 14.94
N GLN A 211 19.39 2.65 15.45
CA GLN A 211 19.28 3.72 16.41
C GLN A 211 18.15 3.45 17.39
N TYR A 212 18.32 3.83 18.64
CA TYR A 212 17.22 3.96 19.56
C TYR A 212 17.38 5.18 20.47
N SER A 213 16.25 5.68 20.94
CA SER A 213 16.11 6.68 21.99
C SER A 213 15.15 6.14 23.06
N LEU A 214 15.57 6.12 24.30
CA LEU A 214 14.81 5.62 25.42
C LEU A 214 14.76 6.65 26.55
N HIS A 215 13.59 7.21 26.81
CA HIS A 215 13.37 8.04 27.98
C HIS A 215 12.69 7.21 29.08
N ILE A 216 13.28 7.20 30.25
CA ILE A 216 12.79 6.46 31.42
C ILE A 216 12.33 7.45 32.46
N ARG A 217 11.03 7.49 32.72
CA ARG A 217 10.47 8.31 33.79
C ARG A 217 10.27 7.46 35.05
N GLN A 218 11.19 7.59 36.00
CA GLN A 218 11.18 6.81 37.24
C GLN A 218 10.03 7.22 38.18
N ASN A 219 9.68 8.51 38.20
CA ASN A 219 8.60 9.12 38.96
C ASN A 219 8.21 10.47 38.34
N SER A 220 7.42 11.28 39.02
CA SER A 220 6.96 12.58 38.49
C SER A 220 8.08 13.60 38.23
N SER A 221 9.23 13.47 38.86
CA SER A 221 10.33 14.47 38.80
C SER A 221 11.61 13.97 38.10
N LYS A 222 11.84 12.66 38.04
CA LYS A 222 13.11 12.10 37.47
C LYS A 222 12.86 11.50 36.09
N LEU A 223 13.58 12.07 35.10
CA LEU A 223 13.65 11.57 33.72
C LEU A 223 15.09 11.23 33.39
N GLU A 224 15.33 10.01 32.91
CA GLU A 224 16.61 9.54 32.40
C GLU A 224 16.50 9.36 30.88
N HIS A 225 17.58 9.62 30.15
CA HIS A 225 17.66 9.37 28.73
C HIS A 225 18.82 8.41 28.43
N LYS A 226 18.57 7.42 27.59
CA LYS A 226 19.54 6.50 27.00
C LYS A 226 19.37 6.50 25.49
N GLU A 227 20.46 6.49 24.78
CA GLU A 227 20.45 6.46 23.33
C GLU A 227 21.55 5.57 22.78
N PHE A 228 21.36 5.12 21.58
CA PHE A 228 22.35 4.40 20.79
C PHE A 228 22.21 4.79 19.33
N LEU A 229 23.33 4.99 18.68
CA LEU A 229 23.45 5.17 17.23
C LEU A 229 24.61 4.32 16.74
N ALA A 230 24.32 3.39 15.84
CA ALA A 230 25.32 2.53 15.24
C ALA A 230 26.33 3.37 14.43
N GLN A 231 27.59 2.99 14.48
CA GLN A 231 28.60 3.59 13.61
C GLN A 231 28.37 3.16 12.16
N PRO A 232 28.65 4.04 11.18
CA PRO A 232 28.58 3.67 9.77
C PRO A 232 29.43 2.40 9.49
N ASP A 233 28.90 1.53 8.64
CA ASP A 233 29.53 0.27 8.21
C ASP A 233 29.74 -0.81 9.29
N TYR A 234 29.36 -0.53 10.53
CA TYR A 234 29.31 -1.55 11.59
C TYR A 234 27.98 -2.29 11.59
N ASP A 235 28.03 -3.57 11.93
CA ASP A 235 26.80 -4.36 12.13
C ASP A 235 26.15 -3.95 13.46
N PRO A 236 24.99 -3.29 13.44
CA PRO A 236 24.37 -2.80 14.68
C PRO A 236 23.81 -3.90 15.58
N ARG A 237 23.92 -5.16 15.18
CA ARG A 237 23.50 -6.33 15.99
C ARG A 237 24.61 -6.83 16.94
N GLU A 238 25.85 -6.37 16.76
CA GLU A 238 26.99 -6.64 17.64
C GLU A 238 27.13 -5.52 18.69
#